data_f18221d69d3a249123f447cf87b32361
#
_entry.id   f18221d69d3a249123f447cf87b32361
#
_cell.length_a   1.000
_cell.length_b   1.000
_cell.length_c   1.000
_cell.angle_alpha   90.00
_cell.angle_beta   90.00
_cell.angle_gamma   90.00
#
_symmetry.space_group_name_H-M   'P 1'
#
loop_
_entity.id
_entity.type
_entity.pdbx_description
1 polymer ?
#
loop_
_entity_poly.entity_id
_entity_poly.type
_entity_poly.pdbx_seq_one_letter_code
_entity_poly.pdbx_strand_id
1 'polypeptide(L)'
;MARNISQIYAEAIHTRNNYLQLTELDSGRTTSKMSVLNCITYTAAVLIHTYEAMLDVFQVNIAKTIANRVNGTAPYYATVAKLFQFDPISRTGDRLVFNPDTYKVEYETINESHRIIAQSSWENYTQDDAIVLKVCKASTDSNDKDNGTLYTQLSDAELTAFKQYVAAIKFCGAKIYCQSIPGDMVKVHTSQSAPIYYDDTLLSHGQALQNIKKSIAEYTKDFEYDSYISYQKIIDAIQNTEGITDVSANVSIGVSLYNNEKGVYNNEIKITGRLRSRSGYLRFFDEDGESTLDELTLVAESERKDILANMGNIKTTSRNGMVWEQVDGQWKPTDESIIEKIQNDEVYTQKADMQSLKMK
;
A
#
# COMPACT_ATOMS: atom_id res chain seq x y z
N MET A 1 -16.75 9.95 22.54
CA MET A 1 -17.40 9.91 21.21
C MET A 1 -18.25 11.16 21.05
N ALA A 2 -17.97 11.95 20.03
CA ALA A 2 -18.72 13.18 19.76
C ALA A 2 -20.21 12.89 19.56
N ARG A 3 -21.07 13.70 20.16
CA ARG A 3 -22.52 13.61 19.97
C ARG A 3 -22.89 14.04 18.55
N ASN A 4 -24.00 13.53 18.01
CA ASN A 4 -24.49 13.97 16.71
C ASN A 4 -25.03 15.42 16.79
N ILE A 5 -24.85 16.21 15.73
CA ILE A 5 -25.34 17.62 15.64
C ILE A 5 -26.81 17.71 15.99
N SER A 6 -27.66 16.76 15.54
CA SER A 6 -29.10 16.73 15.85
C SER A 6 -29.40 16.58 17.34
N GLN A 7 -28.58 15.78 18.06
CA GLN A 7 -28.72 15.61 19.51
C GLN A 7 -28.35 16.88 20.26
N ILE A 8 -27.21 17.48 19.91
CA ILE A 8 -26.73 18.73 20.49
C ILE A 8 -27.75 19.86 20.25
N TYR A 9 -28.28 19.93 19.03
CA TYR A 9 -29.28 20.89 18.64
C TYR A 9 -30.57 20.71 19.43
N ALA A 10 -31.07 19.51 19.62
CA ALA A 10 -32.25 19.18 20.41
C ALA A 10 -32.06 19.56 21.90
N GLU A 11 -30.91 19.26 22.47
CA GLU A 11 -30.54 19.63 23.84
C GLU A 11 -30.48 21.16 24.01
N ALA A 12 -29.88 21.85 23.01
CA ALA A 12 -29.79 23.32 23.03
C ALA A 12 -31.18 23.97 22.96
N ILE A 13 -32.10 23.44 22.12
CA ILE A 13 -33.48 23.88 22.07
C ILE A 13 -34.21 23.61 23.40
N HIS A 14 -34.03 22.40 23.96
CA HIS A 14 -34.63 22.08 25.25
C HIS A 14 -34.14 23.03 26.36
N THR A 15 -32.83 23.29 26.42
CA THR A 15 -32.25 24.24 27.38
C THR A 15 -32.79 25.64 27.17
N ARG A 16 -32.84 26.10 25.92
CA ARG A 16 -33.40 27.43 25.58
C ARG A 16 -34.85 27.60 26.07
N ASN A 17 -35.67 26.57 25.89
CA ASN A 17 -37.08 26.61 26.28
C ASN A 17 -37.30 26.64 27.80
N ASN A 18 -36.30 26.30 28.58
CA ASN A 18 -36.33 26.40 30.05
C ASN A 18 -36.04 27.81 30.57
N TYR A 19 -35.59 28.73 29.71
CA TYR A 19 -35.35 30.13 30.10
C TYR A 19 -36.49 31.02 29.63
N LEU A 20 -37.31 31.53 30.58
CA LEU A 20 -38.47 32.37 30.32
C LEU A 20 -38.16 33.55 29.40
N GLN A 21 -37.03 34.22 29.59
CA GLN A 21 -36.60 35.38 28.80
C GLN A 21 -36.33 35.01 27.32
N LEU A 22 -35.87 33.80 27.03
CA LEU A 22 -35.64 33.29 25.67
C LEU A 22 -36.95 32.78 25.06
N THR A 23 -37.88 32.29 25.87
CA THR A 23 -39.21 31.83 25.45
C THR A 23 -40.11 32.99 25.05
N GLU A 24 -39.98 34.15 25.71
CA GLU A 24 -40.71 35.38 25.35
C GLU A 24 -40.25 35.95 23.99
N LEU A 25 -38.96 35.86 23.67
CA LEU A 25 -38.45 36.22 22.36
C LEU A 25 -38.97 35.29 21.24
N ASP A 26 -39.47 34.12 21.64
CA ASP A 26 -39.90 33.04 20.74
C ASP A 26 -41.44 33.01 20.57
N SER A 27 -42.18 33.92 21.23
CA SER A 27 -43.62 33.90 21.25
C SER A 27 -44.25 33.96 19.86
N GLY A 28 -44.56 32.79 19.30
CA GLY A 28 -45.43 32.58 18.15
C GLY A 28 -44.78 32.63 16.77
N ARG A 29 -43.45 32.81 16.65
CA ARG A 29 -42.76 32.90 15.34
C ARG A 29 -41.69 31.83 15.06
N THR A 30 -41.42 30.92 15.95
CA THR A 30 -40.24 30.05 15.89
C THR A 30 -40.46 28.62 15.40
N THR A 31 -41.60 28.34 14.81
CA THR A 31 -41.80 27.08 14.07
C THR A 31 -41.02 27.01 12.78
N SER A 32 -40.48 28.15 12.30
CA SER A 32 -39.63 28.16 11.11
C SER A 32 -38.19 27.72 11.43
N LYS A 33 -37.71 26.69 10.72
CA LYS A 33 -36.30 26.27 10.77
C LYS A 33 -35.31 27.37 10.37
N MET A 34 -35.81 28.43 9.68
CA MET A 34 -35.03 29.55 9.17
C MET A 34 -35.09 30.79 10.08
N SER A 35 -35.68 30.69 11.27
CA SER A 35 -35.62 31.80 12.20
C SER A 35 -34.17 32.07 12.64
N VAL A 36 -33.85 33.35 12.83
CA VAL A 36 -32.48 33.77 13.24
C VAL A 36 -32.02 33.04 14.51
N LEU A 37 -32.92 32.85 15.47
CA LEU A 37 -32.61 32.16 16.71
C LEU A 37 -32.31 30.66 16.49
N ASN A 38 -33.05 29.99 15.60
CA ASN A 38 -32.81 28.61 15.26
C ASN A 38 -31.49 28.45 14.46
N CYS A 39 -31.17 29.38 13.56
CA CYS A 39 -29.89 29.40 12.85
C CYS A 39 -28.70 29.57 13.81
N ILE A 40 -28.81 30.49 14.79
CA ILE A 40 -27.77 30.68 15.82
C ILE A 40 -27.60 29.41 16.66
N THR A 41 -28.71 28.79 17.10
CA THR A 41 -28.69 27.57 17.90
C THR A 41 -28.07 26.41 17.10
N TYR A 42 -28.40 26.29 15.80
CA TYR A 42 -27.81 25.27 14.92
C TYR A 42 -26.32 25.51 14.72
N THR A 43 -25.89 26.75 14.46
CA THR A 43 -24.48 27.11 14.34
C THR A 43 -23.71 26.77 15.62
N ALA A 44 -24.28 27.07 16.80
CA ALA A 44 -23.68 26.65 18.05
C ALA A 44 -23.58 25.13 18.21
N ALA A 45 -24.60 24.39 17.78
CA ALA A 45 -24.55 22.92 17.81
C ALA A 45 -23.46 22.35 16.89
N VAL A 46 -23.24 22.93 15.70
CA VAL A 46 -22.17 22.57 14.81
C VAL A 46 -20.80 22.85 15.43
N LEU A 47 -20.60 23.99 16.05
CA LEU A 47 -19.37 24.35 16.74
C LEU A 47 -19.05 23.38 17.88
N ILE A 48 -20.06 23.05 18.71
CA ILE A 48 -19.91 22.10 19.82
C ILE A 48 -19.54 20.70 19.28
N HIS A 49 -20.22 20.23 18.24
CA HIS A 49 -19.89 18.96 17.60
C HIS A 49 -18.45 18.92 17.08
N THR A 50 -18.02 19.99 16.40
CA THR A 50 -16.65 20.11 15.90
C THR A 50 -15.63 20.06 17.03
N TYR A 51 -15.92 20.77 18.14
CA TYR A 51 -15.06 20.75 19.31
C TYR A 51 -14.99 19.37 19.97
N GLU A 52 -16.12 18.68 20.12
CA GLU A 52 -16.16 17.32 20.67
C GLU A 52 -15.39 16.32 19.76
N ALA A 53 -15.54 16.45 18.45
CA ALA A 53 -14.78 15.64 17.50
C ALA A 53 -13.26 15.88 17.60
N MET A 54 -12.84 17.13 17.78
CA MET A 54 -11.44 17.48 18.04
C MET A 54 -10.94 16.88 19.35
N LEU A 55 -11.75 16.90 20.42
CA LEU A 55 -11.41 16.27 21.70
C LEU A 55 -11.27 14.76 21.59
N ASP A 56 -12.13 14.07 20.82
CA ASP A 56 -12.01 12.64 20.57
C ASP A 56 -10.70 12.31 19.88
N VAL A 57 -10.32 13.06 18.85
CA VAL A 57 -9.02 12.92 18.17
C VAL A 57 -7.86 13.17 19.14
N PHE A 58 -7.96 14.19 19.97
CA PHE A 58 -6.94 14.52 20.96
C PHE A 58 -6.78 13.40 22.01
N GLN A 59 -7.88 12.82 22.51
CA GLN A 59 -7.84 11.69 23.44
C GLN A 59 -7.17 10.46 22.81
N VAL A 60 -7.49 10.14 21.54
CA VAL A 60 -6.85 9.04 20.81
C VAL A 60 -5.36 9.28 20.66
N ASN A 61 -4.95 10.51 20.34
CA ASN A 61 -3.53 10.85 20.19
C ASN A 61 -2.78 10.80 21.53
N ILE A 62 -3.40 11.25 22.63
CA ILE A 62 -2.82 11.10 23.98
C ILE A 62 -2.67 9.63 24.34
N ALA A 63 -3.72 8.82 24.13
CA ALA A 63 -3.66 7.39 24.43
C ALA A 63 -2.54 6.68 23.65
N LYS A 64 -2.38 7.00 22.35
CA LYS A 64 -1.26 6.52 21.52
C LYS A 64 0.10 6.98 22.07
N THR A 65 0.19 8.25 22.47
CA THR A 65 1.44 8.82 23.01
C THR A 65 1.80 8.15 24.34
N ILE A 66 0.84 7.91 25.21
CA ILE A 66 1.06 7.21 26.50
C ILE A 66 1.46 5.75 26.25
N ALA A 67 0.74 5.04 25.36
CA ALA A 67 1.06 3.65 25.01
C ALA A 67 2.48 3.51 24.44
N ASN A 68 2.91 4.46 23.62
CA ASN A 68 4.26 4.47 23.06
C ASN A 68 5.34 4.91 24.08
N ARG A 69 4.97 5.55 25.16
CA ARG A 69 5.89 5.96 26.25
C ARG A 69 6.06 4.93 27.35
N VAL A 70 5.31 3.84 27.33
CA VAL A 70 5.53 2.73 28.25
C VAL A 70 6.87 2.08 27.89
N ASN A 71 7.88 2.40 28.68
CA ASN A 71 9.25 1.92 28.47
C ASN A 71 9.30 0.39 28.46
N GLY A 72 10.12 -0.18 27.57
CA GLY A 72 10.37 -1.61 27.53
C GLY A 72 9.35 -2.44 26.74
N THR A 73 8.34 -1.84 26.14
CA THR A 73 7.42 -2.52 25.21
C THR A 73 7.96 -2.51 23.78
N ALA A 74 7.51 -3.46 22.96
CA ALA A 74 7.93 -3.53 21.55
C ALA A 74 7.63 -2.23 20.78
N PRO A 75 6.44 -1.59 20.89
CA PRO A 75 6.17 -0.28 20.26
C PRO A 75 7.11 0.84 20.75
N TYR A 76 7.53 0.79 22.03
CA TYR A 76 8.51 1.75 22.53
C TYR A 76 9.82 1.66 21.77
N TYR A 77 10.36 0.43 21.59
CA TYR A 77 11.63 0.26 20.87
C TYR A 77 11.53 0.70 19.40
N ALA A 78 10.41 0.45 18.74
CA ALA A 78 10.17 0.95 17.38
C ALA A 78 10.16 2.48 17.33
N THR A 79 9.55 3.14 18.33
CA THR A 79 9.52 4.61 18.39
C THR A 79 10.93 5.18 18.66
N VAL A 80 11.65 4.61 19.61
CA VAL A 80 12.98 5.08 19.99
C VAL A 80 14.03 4.79 18.91
N ALA A 81 13.84 3.73 18.10
CA ALA A 81 14.69 3.45 16.95
C ALA A 81 14.82 4.65 15.99
N LYS A 82 13.73 5.40 15.78
CA LYS A 82 13.73 6.60 14.91
C LYS A 82 14.58 7.76 15.45
N LEU A 83 14.97 7.70 16.71
CA LEU A 83 15.83 8.72 17.33
C LEU A 83 17.33 8.41 17.15
N PHE A 84 17.66 7.25 16.57
CA PHE A 84 19.06 6.87 16.33
C PHE A 84 19.79 7.89 15.49
N GLN A 85 20.97 8.32 15.96
CA GLN A 85 21.84 9.26 15.28
C GLN A 85 23.12 8.56 14.85
N PHE A 86 23.53 8.79 13.60
CA PHE A 86 24.73 8.24 13.01
C PHE A 86 25.52 9.35 12.33
N ASP A 87 26.78 9.53 12.74
CA ASP A 87 27.67 10.49 12.09
C ASP A 87 28.30 9.86 10.83
N PRO A 88 27.99 10.37 9.63
CA PRO A 88 28.53 9.85 8.38
C PRO A 88 30.05 10.06 8.25
N ILE A 89 30.65 11.02 8.98
CA ILE A 89 32.08 11.34 8.91
C ILE A 89 32.87 10.33 9.74
N SER A 90 32.49 10.13 11.00
CA SER A 90 33.16 9.17 11.88
C SER A 90 32.73 7.74 11.64
N ARG A 91 31.62 7.52 10.91
CA ARG A 91 30.96 6.24 10.67
C ARG A 91 30.60 5.49 11.96
N THR A 92 30.24 6.23 12.98
CA THR A 92 29.83 5.72 14.29
C THR A 92 28.51 6.37 14.72
N GLY A 93 27.83 5.75 15.68
CA GLY A 93 26.72 6.42 16.37
C GLY A 93 27.21 7.57 17.24
N ASP A 94 26.40 8.60 17.36
CA ASP A 94 26.68 9.74 18.24
C ASP A 94 26.76 9.27 19.71
N ARG A 95 27.46 10.08 20.52
CA ARG A 95 27.74 9.75 21.91
C ARG A 95 26.48 9.74 22.76
N LEU A 96 26.28 8.62 23.45
CA LEU A 96 25.22 8.42 24.44
C LEU A 96 25.73 8.73 25.85
N VAL A 97 24.92 9.41 26.64
CA VAL A 97 25.18 9.71 28.05
C VAL A 97 23.98 9.31 28.90
N PHE A 98 24.24 8.92 30.15
CA PHE A 98 23.18 8.69 31.11
C PHE A 98 22.72 10.04 31.68
N ASN A 99 21.43 10.33 31.54
CA ASN A 99 20.81 11.51 32.12
C ASN A 99 20.24 11.17 33.51
N PRO A 100 20.78 11.73 34.61
CA PRO A 100 20.34 11.41 35.95
C PRO A 100 18.95 11.97 36.30
N ASP A 101 18.48 13.00 35.57
CA ASP A 101 17.17 13.61 35.81
C ASP A 101 16.03 12.79 35.21
N THR A 102 16.27 12.20 34.03
CA THR A 102 15.28 11.35 33.32
C THR A 102 15.47 9.86 33.56
N TYR A 103 16.59 9.45 34.17
CA TYR A 103 17.02 8.07 34.34
C TYR A 103 17.08 7.28 33.01
N LYS A 104 17.40 7.97 31.90
CA LYS A 104 17.50 7.39 30.56
C LYS A 104 18.89 7.61 29.97
N VAL A 105 19.23 6.70 29.05
CA VAL A 105 20.38 6.90 28.16
C VAL A 105 19.90 7.74 26.99
N GLU A 106 20.48 8.90 26.79
CA GLU A 106 20.10 9.89 25.78
C GLU A 106 21.35 10.38 25.03
N TYR A 107 21.18 11.03 23.89
CA TYR A 107 22.28 11.64 23.19
C TYR A 107 22.77 12.90 23.92
N GLU A 108 24.10 13.07 24.03
CA GLU A 108 24.71 14.27 24.61
C GLU A 108 24.32 15.52 23.81
N THR A 109 24.21 15.37 22.48
CA THR A 109 23.79 16.45 21.58
C THR A 109 22.75 15.87 20.61
N ILE A 110 21.62 16.55 20.47
CA ILE A 110 20.60 16.16 19.50
C ILE A 110 20.93 16.79 18.16
N ASN A 111 21.30 15.95 17.19
CA ASN A 111 21.55 16.34 15.81
C ASN A 111 20.51 15.67 14.89
N GLU A 112 19.55 16.44 14.41
CA GLU A 112 18.49 15.88 13.55
C GLU A 112 18.99 15.43 12.18
N SER A 113 20.08 16.02 11.67
CA SER A 113 20.68 15.62 10.40
C SER A 113 21.37 14.24 10.47
N HIS A 114 21.72 13.77 11.67
CA HIS A 114 22.27 12.44 11.90
C HIS A 114 21.21 11.36 12.10
N ARG A 115 19.91 11.71 12.14
CA ARG A 115 18.81 10.74 12.21
C ARG A 115 18.61 10.08 10.85
N ILE A 116 19.11 8.88 10.71
CA ILE A 116 19.08 8.15 9.44
C ILE A 116 17.89 7.22 9.28
N ILE A 117 17.23 6.81 10.38
CA ILE A 117 16.12 5.86 10.31
C ILE A 117 14.83 6.57 9.90
N ALA A 118 14.32 6.21 8.72
CA ALA A 118 13.07 6.75 8.21
C ALA A 118 11.86 6.00 8.77
N GLN A 119 11.93 4.66 8.81
CA GLN A 119 10.84 3.82 9.31
C GLN A 119 11.37 2.70 10.20
N SER A 120 10.51 2.29 11.14
CA SER A 120 10.78 1.21 12.06
C SER A 120 9.48 0.47 12.41
N SER A 121 9.57 -0.83 12.57
CA SER A 121 8.49 -1.68 13.06
C SER A 121 9.03 -2.76 13.98
N TRP A 122 8.15 -3.53 14.57
CA TRP A 122 8.51 -4.60 15.46
C TRP A 122 7.67 -5.85 15.19
N GLU A 123 8.27 -6.99 15.47
CA GLU A 123 7.61 -8.28 15.38
C GLU A 123 8.03 -9.15 16.57
N ASN A 124 7.08 -9.91 17.13
CA ASN A 124 7.40 -10.86 18.18
C ASN A 124 7.97 -12.15 17.56
N TYR A 125 9.16 -12.53 18.01
CA TYR A 125 9.78 -13.78 17.65
C TYR A 125 9.51 -14.82 18.76
N THR A 126 8.50 -15.65 18.53
CA THR A 126 7.94 -16.55 19.54
C THR A 126 8.88 -17.67 20.00
N GLN A 127 9.87 -18.06 19.16
CA GLN A 127 10.79 -19.13 19.51
C GLN A 127 11.75 -18.76 20.65
N ASP A 128 12.19 -17.49 20.72
CA ASP A 128 13.18 -17.02 21.69
C ASP A 128 12.62 -16.03 22.70
N ASP A 129 11.33 -15.77 22.67
CA ASP A 129 10.68 -14.69 23.42
C ASP A 129 11.42 -13.36 23.23
N ALA A 130 11.65 -13.02 21.97
CA ALA A 130 12.44 -11.89 21.54
C ALA A 130 11.61 -10.93 20.66
N ILE A 131 12.08 -9.70 20.55
CA ILE A 131 11.53 -8.70 19.64
C ILE A 131 12.47 -8.60 18.44
N VAL A 132 11.95 -8.73 17.23
CA VAL A 132 12.65 -8.35 16.00
C VAL A 132 12.29 -6.91 15.69
N LEU A 133 13.27 -6.03 15.71
CA LEU A 133 13.16 -4.62 15.38
C LEU A 133 13.63 -4.41 13.95
N LYS A 134 12.71 -4.12 13.04
CA LYS A 134 12.97 -3.86 11.63
C LYS A 134 13.15 -2.37 11.42
N VAL A 135 14.19 -1.98 10.69
CA VAL A 135 14.50 -0.57 10.41
C VAL A 135 14.98 -0.38 8.98
N CYS A 136 14.67 0.78 8.41
CA CYS A 136 15.15 1.19 7.11
C CYS A 136 15.44 2.70 7.09
N LYS A 137 16.24 3.13 6.13
CA LYS A 137 16.49 4.55 5.85
C LYS A 137 15.80 4.97 4.56
N ALA A 138 15.62 6.27 4.38
CA ALA A 138 15.12 6.80 3.12
C ALA A 138 16.14 6.57 2.01
N SER A 139 15.68 6.15 0.82
CA SER A 139 16.55 6.08 -0.34
C SER A 139 16.96 7.50 -0.76
N THR A 140 18.26 7.67 -1.04
CA THR A 140 18.82 8.90 -1.57
C THR A 140 18.95 8.87 -3.09
N ASP A 141 18.80 7.68 -3.69
CA ASP A 141 18.85 7.51 -5.14
C ASP A 141 17.57 8.05 -5.79
N SER A 142 17.74 8.88 -6.83
CA SER A 142 16.63 9.40 -7.61
C SER A 142 15.96 8.29 -8.43
N ASN A 143 16.74 7.36 -8.97
CA ASN A 143 16.20 6.23 -9.74
C ASN A 143 15.30 5.34 -8.88
N ASP A 144 15.68 5.09 -7.64
CA ASP A 144 14.85 4.34 -6.68
C ASP A 144 13.48 5.02 -6.50
N LYS A 145 13.49 6.34 -6.28
CA LYS A 145 12.26 7.11 -6.03
C LYS A 145 11.35 7.17 -7.25
N ASP A 146 11.91 7.32 -8.43
CA ASP A 146 11.17 7.39 -9.69
C ASP A 146 10.48 6.05 -10.02
N ASN A 147 11.04 4.94 -9.54
CA ASN A 147 10.48 3.59 -9.67
C ASN A 147 9.75 3.11 -8.40
N GLY A 148 9.41 3.99 -7.48
CA GLY A 148 8.60 3.67 -6.31
C GLY A 148 9.31 3.05 -5.13
N THR A 149 10.64 2.97 -5.13
CA THR A 149 11.40 2.47 -3.97
C THR A 149 11.81 3.63 -3.08
N LEU A 150 11.07 3.85 -2.00
CA LEU A 150 11.26 4.99 -1.10
C LEU A 150 12.32 4.74 -0.01
N TYR A 151 12.57 3.49 0.32
CA TYR A 151 13.40 3.09 1.44
C TYR A 151 14.51 2.15 0.97
N THR A 152 15.60 2.14 1.72
CA THR A 152 16.72 1.23 1.52
C THR A 152 17.22 0.69 2.86
N GLN A 153 17.96 -0.41 2.81
CA GLN A 153 18.58 -0.99 3.99
C GLN A 153 19.69 -0.09 4.56
N LEU A 154 19.99 -0.25 5.82
CA LEU A 154 21.18 0.32 6.44
C LEU A 154 22.42 -0.39 5.92
N SER A 155 23.53 0.33 5.81
CA SER A 155 24.84 -0.29 5.59
C SER A 155 25.30 -1.08 6.83
N ASP A 156 26.27 -1.96 6.67
CA ASP A 156 26.80 -2.77 7.78
C ASP A 156 27.33 -1.92 8.95
N ALA A 157 27.96 -0.79 8.65
CA ALA A 157 28.44 0.15 9.66
C ALA A 157 27.27 0.80 10.42
N GLU A 158 26.28 1.28 9.69
CA GLU A 158 25.07 1.89 10.27
C GLU A 158 24.28 0.88 11.11
N LEU A 159 24.12 -0.36 10.62
CA LEU A 159 23.44 -1.42 11.34
C LEU A 159 24.20 -1.85 12.61
N THR A 160 25.53 -1.89 12.55
CA THR A 160 26.38 -2.18 13.71
C THR A 160 26.25 -1.10 14.78
N ALA A 161 26.33 0.17 14.38
CA ALA A 161 26.12 1.29 15.28
C ALA A 161 24.70 1.31 15.87
N PHE A 162 23.70 0.98 15.05
CA PHE A 162 22.32 0.85 15.52
C PHE A 162 22.14 -0.26 16.55
N LYS A 163 22.77 -1.43 16.35
CA LYS A 163 22.77 -2.52 17.34
C LYS A 163 23.40 -2.09 18.67
N GLN A 164 24.50 -1.29 18.62
CA GLN A 164 25.13 -0.75 19.83
C GLN A 164 24.20 0.25 20.55
N TYR A 165 23.54 1.14 19.79
CA TYR A 165 22.53 2.04 20.33
C TYR A 165 21.42 1.30 21.06
N VAL A 166 20.79 0.29 20.39
CA VAL A 166 19.72 -0.51 20.98
C VAL A 166 20.23 -1.27 22.22
N ALA A 167 21.47 -1.78 22.20
CA ALA A 167 22.07 -2.45 23.36
C ALA A 167 22.24 -1.50 24.56
N ALA A 168 22.52 -0.23 24.33
CA ALA A 168 22.66 0.79 25.37
C ALA A 168 21.33 1.23 26.00
N ILE A 169 20.24 1.25 25.20
CA ILE A 169 18.92 1.73 25.65
C ILE A 169 17.97 0.62 26.10
N LYS A 170 18.27 -0.64 25.76
CA LYS A 170 17.39 -1.77 26.10
C LYS A 170 17.32 -2.01 27.61
N PHE A 171 16.15 -2.43 28.08
CA PHE A 171 15.97 -2.88 29.46
C PHE A 171 16.66 -4.22 29.70
N CYS A 172 17.10 -4.41 30.93
CA CYS A 172 17.74 -5.65 31.35
C CYS A 172 16.80 -6.85 31.07
N GLY A 173 17.34 -7.89 30.43
CA GLY A 173 16.58 -9.09 30.06
C GLY A 173 15.83 -9.02 28.74
N ALA A 174 15.65 -7.84 28.14
CA ALA A 174 15.01 -7.74 26.82
C ALA A 174 15.92 -8.32 25.73
N LYS A 175 15.39 -9.29 24.96
CA LYS A 175 16.05 -9.84 23.78
C LYS A 175 15.54 -9.10 22.55
N ILE A 176 16.40 -8.35 21.89
CA ILE A 176 16.05 -7.53 20.72
C ILE A 176 17.02 -7.87 19.59
N TYR A 177 16.45 -8.34 18.48
CA TYR A 177 17.16 -8.57 17.23
C TYR A 177 16.91 -7.40 16.29
N CYS A 178 17.97 -6.68 15.94
CA CYS A 178 17.88 -5.57 15.00
C CYS A 178 18.11 -6.08 13.57
N GLN A 179 17.18 -5.79 12.69
CA GLN A 179 17.18 -6.22 11.30
C GLN A 179 16.97 -5.04 10.35
N SER A 180 17.82 -4.97 9.34
CA SER A 180 17.66 -4.09 8.18
C SER A 180 18.02 -4.90 6.95
N ILE A 181 17.06 -5.18 6.10
CA ILE A 181 17.20 -6.04 4.93
C ILE A 181 16.70 -5.32 3.69
N PRO A 182 17.13 -5.74 2.49
CA PRO A 182 16.58 -5.21 1.23
C PRO A 182 15.07 -5.32 1.17
N GLY A 183 14.42 -4.39 0.47
CA GLY A 183 12.98 -4.39 0.26
C GLY A 183 12.47 -5.68 -0.37
N ASP A 184 11.22 -6.05 -0.09
CA ASP A 184 10.59 -7.19 -0.74
C ASP A 184 10.40 -6.88 -2.23
N MET A 185 11.00 -7.70 -3.08
CA MET A 185 10.99 -7.50 -4.53
C MET A 185 9.64 -7.91 -5.08
N VAL A 186 8.97 -6.99 -5.75
CA VAL A 186 7.67 -7.19 -6.40
C VAL A 186 7.85 -7.20 -7.91
N LYS A 187 7.33 -8.22 -8.56
CA LYS A 187 7.31 -8.36 -10.01
C LYS A 187 5.88 -8.54 -10.51
N VAL A 188 5.50 -7.75 -11.49
CA VAL A 188 4.20 -7.87 -12.16
C VAL A 188 4.42 -8.67 -13.44
N HIS A 189 3.84 -9.87 -13.51
CA HIS A 189 3.97 -10.74 -14.67
C HIS A 189 2.84 -10.49 -15.64
N THR A 190 3.20 -10.03 -16.80
CA THR A 190 2.36 -9.87 -17.97
C THR A 190 2.87 -10.74 -19.12
N SER A 191 2.02 -11.05 -20.07
CA SER A 191 2.38 -11.80 -21.28
C SER A 191 1.41 -11.44 -22.40
N GLN A 192 1.62 -11.96 -23.59
CA GLN A 192 0.68 -11.78 -24.71
C GLN A 192 -0.72 -12.31 -24.38
N SER A 193 -0.85 -13.34 -23.53
CA SER A 193 -2.12 -13.88 -23.04
C SER A 193 -2.67 -13.14 -21.82
N ALA A 194 -1.86 -12.34 -21.16
CA ALA A 194 -2.22 -11.55 -19.98
C ALA A 194 -1.62 -10.14 -20.05
N PRO A 195 -2.00 -9.34 -21.06
CA PRO A 195 -1.47 -7.98 -21.24
C PRO A 195 -2.22 -6.97 -20.37
N ILE A 196 -1.64 -5.77 -20.32
CA ILE A 196 -2.31 -4.55 -19.88
C ILE A 196 -2.72 -3.78 -21.14
N TYR A 197 -3.98 -3.35 -21.22
CA TYR A 197 -4.50 -2.61 -22.35
C TYR A 197 -4.45 -1.11 -22.11
N TYR A 198 -4.00 -0.36 -23.11
CA TYR A 198 -3.96 1.10 -23.03
C TYR A 198 -4.64 1.74 -24.22
N ASP A 199 -5.14 2.97 -24.04
CA ASP A 199 -5.77 3.76 -25.11
C ASP A 199 -4.68 4.41 -25.98
N ASP A 200 -4.44 3.82 -27.14
CA ASP A 200 -3.47 4.28 -28.12
C ASP A 200 -3.89 5.57 -28.85
N THR A 201 -5.13 6.01 -28.68
CA THR A 201 -5.58 7.31 -29.18
C THR A 201 -5.14 8.46 -28.27
N LEU A 202 -4.89 8.18 -26.98
CA LEU A 202 -4.51 9.16 -25.97
C LEU A 202 -3.00 9.12 -25.67
N LEU A 203 -2.41 7.93 -25.64
CA LEU A 203 -1.04 7.72 -25.16
C LEU A 203 -0.23 6.85 -26.12
N SER A 204 1.07 7.13 -26.21
CA SER A 204 2.02 6.19 -26.79
C SER A 204 2.36 5.09 -25.77
N HIS A 205 2.86 3.95 -26.24
CA HIS A 205 3.33 2.83 -25.40
C HIS A 205 4.27 3.28 -24.28
N GLY A 206 5.26 4.14 -24.60
CA GLY A 206 6.22 4.64 -23.59
C GLY A 206 5.57 5.56 -22.55
N GLN A 207 4.57 6.36 -22.94
CA GLN A 207 3.83 7.20 -22.00
C GLN A 207 2.95 6.36 -21.08
N ALA A 208 2.28 5.34 -21.59
CA ALA A 208 1.49 4.41 -20.79
C ALA A 208 2.36 3.71 -19.74
N LEU A 209 3.56 3.23 -20.12
CA LEU A 209 4.51 2.62 -19.19
C LEU A 209 4.98 3.60 -18.12
N GLN A 210 5.29 4.85 -18.47
CA GLN A 210 5.68 5.88 -17.51
C GLN A 210 4.54 6.22 -16.54
N ASN A 211 3.30 6.29 -17.02
CA ASN A 211 2.14 6.53 -16.17
C ASN A 211 1.93 5.39 -15.17
N ILE A 212 2.11 4.12 -15.59
CA ILE A 212 2.07 2.96 -14.69
C ILE A 212 3.15 3.06 -13.62
N LYS A 213 4.41 3.36 -14.00
CA LYS A 213 5.50 3.55 -13.05
C LYS A 213 5.17 4.63 -12.01
N LYS A 214 4.61 5.74 -12.46
CA LYS A 214 4.19 6.83 -11.58
C LYS A 214 3.07 6.39 -10.61
N SER A 215 2.07 5.68 -11.09
CA SER A 215 0.97 5.17 -10.27
C SER A 215 1.45 4.15 -9.24
N ILE A 216 2.37 3.28 -9.61
CA ILE A 216 3.03 2.35 -8.68
C ILE A 216 3.88 3.10 -7.65
N ALA A 217 4.59 4.15 -8.05
CA ALA A 217 5.34 5.00 -7.12
C ALA A 217 4.41 5.69 -6.10
N GLU A 218 3.24 6.15 -6.53
CA GLU A 218 2.21 6.70 -5.63
C GLU A 218 1.65 5.63 -4.68
N TYR A 219 1.34 4.43 -5.19
CA TYR A 219 0.93 3.31 -4.34
C TYR A 219 1.99 2.98 -3.27
N THR A 220 3.28 3.00 -3.63
CA THR A 220 4.37 2.72 -2.69
C THR A 220 4.49 3.79 -1.60
N LYS A 221 4.19 5.07 -1.92
CA LYS A 221 4.14 6.16 -0.91
C LYS A 221 3.05 5.93 0.13
N ASP A 222 1.91 5.40 -0.32
CA ASP A 222 0.77 5.10 0.56
C ASP A 222 0.90 3.74 1.26
N PHE A 223 1.92 2.96 0.90
CA PHE A 223 2.17 1.66 1.53
C PHE A 223 2.68 1.84 2.95
N GLU A 224 1.88 1.43 3.93
CA GLU A 224 2.25 1.48 5.34
C GLU A 224 3.38 0.48 5.64
N TYR A 225 4.44 0.97 6.30
CA TYR A 225 5.61 0.15 6.63
C TYR A 225 5.23 -1.08 7.45
N ASP A 226 5.77 -2.25 7.07
CA ASP A 226 5.48 -3.58 7.64
C ASP A 226 4.02 -4.05 7.46
N SER A 227 3.33 -3.53 6.45
CA SER A 227 1.96 -3.88 6.09
C SER A 227 1.89 -5.12 5.21
N TYR A 228 0.67 -5.45 4.75
CA TYR A 228 0.44 -6.56 3.83
C TYR A 228 0.51 -6.09 2.38
N ILE A 229 1.31 -6.78 1.57
CA ILE A 229 1.34 -6.64 0.12
C ILE A 229 0.05 -7.25 -0.40
N SER A 230 -0.78 -6.45 -1.07
CA SER A 230 -2.08 -6.89 -1.58
C SER A 230 -2.07 -6.96 -3.10
N TYR A 231 -2.38 -8.13 -3.66
CA TYR A 231 -2.56 -8.33 -5.09
C TYR A 231 -3.53 -7.28 -5.67
N GLN A 232 -4.73 -7.20 -5.09
CA GLN A 232 -5.78 -6.32 -5.59
C GLN A 232 -5.37 -4.85 -5.60
N LYS A 233 -4.71 -4.37 -4.55
CA LYS A 233 -4.29 -2.96 -4.50
C LYS A 233 -3.26 -2.60 -5.57
N ILE A 234 -2.37 -3.53 -5.93
CA ILE A 234 -1.38 -3.29 -6.98
C ILE A 234 -2.08 -3.29 -8.34
N ILE A 235 -2.99 -4.23 -8.60
CA ILE A 235 -3.78 -4.26 -9.83
C ILE A 235 -4.65 -3.00 -9.94
N ASP A 236 -5.32 -2.60 -8.86
CA ASP A 236 -6.13 -1.38 -8.82
C ASP A 236 -5.28 -0.13 -9.11
N ALA A 237 -4.05 -0.05 -8.59
CA ALA A 237 -3.14 1.05 -8.87
C ALA A 237 -2.78 1.12 -10.36
N ILE A 238 -2.56 -0.03 -11.01
CA ILE A 238 -2.30 -0.09 -12.45
C ILE A 238 -3.56 0.26 -13.24
N GLN A 239 -4.71 -0.30 -12.88
CA GLN A 239 -5.97 -0.11 -13.61
C GLN A 239 -6.50 1.33 -13.52
N ASN A 240 -6.26 2.02 -12.40
CA ASN A 240 -6.65 3.42 -12.21
C ASN A 240 -5.66 4.41 -12.84
N THR A 241 -4.61 3.93 -13.51
CA THR A 241 -3.64 4.78 -14.18
C THR A 241 -4.28 5.44 -15.40
N GLU A 242 -4.03 6.74 -15.59
CA GLU A 242 -4.54 7.50 -16.73
C GLU A 242 -4.10 6.87 -18.06
N GLY A 243 -5.08 6.58 -18.92
CA GLY A 243 -4.88 5.97 -20.24
C GLY A 243 -4.78 4.45 -20.24
N ILE A 244 -4.91 3.80 -19.10
CA ILE A 244 -5.09 2.33 -19.02
C ILE A 244 -6.57 2.02 -19.11
N THR A 245 -6.95 1.16 -20.06
CA THR A 245 -8.34 0.80 -20.29
C THR A 245 -8.75 -0.45 -19.53
N ASP A 246 -7.84 -1.43 -19.46
CA ASP A 246 -8.12 -2.70 -18.77
C ASP A 246 -6.83 -3.44 -18.39
N VAL A 247 -6.92 -4.29 -17.37
CA VAL A 247 -5.85 -5.21 -16.95
C VAL A 247 -6.39 -6.63 -17.04
N SER A 248 -5.70 -7.47 -17.81
CA SER A 248 -6.12 -8.87 -17.97
C SER A 248 -6.22 -9.61 -16.65
N ALA A 249 -7.28 -10.41 -16.47
CA ALA A 249 -7.51 -11.18 -15.25
C ALA A 249 -6.38 -12.18 -14.91
N ASN A 250 -5.58 -12.58 -15.90
CA ASN A 250 -4.45 -13.51 -15.75
C ASN A 250 -3.13 -12.85 -15.41
N VAL A 251 -3.09 -11.52 -15.29
CA VAL A 251 -1.92 -10.82 -14.76
C VAL A 251 -1.65 -11.33 -13.36
N SER A 252 -0.40 -11.68 -13.08
CA SER A 252 -0.04 -12.21 -11.78
C SER A 252 1.08 -11.39 -11.14
N ILE A 253 1.08 -11.35 -9.83
CA ILE A 253 2.08 -10.63 -9.06
C ILE A 253 2.91 -11.66 -8.29
N GLY A 254 4.22 -11.60 -8.50
CA GLY A 254 5.21 -12.36 -7.78
C GLY A 254 5.89 -11.50 -6.73
N VAL A 255 6.20 -12.09 -5.59
CA VAL A 255 6.95 -11.43 -4.52
C VAL A 255 8.09 -12.33 -4.09
N SER A 256 9.30 -11.81 -4.12
CA SER A 256 10.48 -12.48 -3.60
C SER A 256 10.92 -11.83 -2.30
N LEU A 257 10.92 -12.61 -1.22
CA LEU A 257 11.31 -12.17 0.11
C LEU A 257 12.81 -12.41 0.31
N TYR A 258 13.53 -11.44 0.86
CA TYR A 258 14.95 -11.58 1.13
C TYR A 258 15.22 -12.56 2.29
N ASN A 259 16.11 -13.51 2.08
CA ASN A 259 16.57 -14.45 3.11
C ASN A 259 17.86 -13.94 3.73
N ASN A 260 17.78 -13.43 4.95
CA ASN A 260 18.94 -12.87 5.65
C ASN A 260 20.03 -13.90 5.97
N GLU A 261 19.69 -15.19 6.15
CA GLU A 261 20.67 -16.24 6.45
C GLU A 261 21.48 -16.62 5.24
N LYS A 262 20.85 -16.63 4.05
CA LYS A 262 21.47 -16.99 2.78
C LYS A 262 22.04 -15.79 2.02
N GLY A 263 21.63 -14.56 2.38
CA GLY A 263 22.04 -13.33 1.71
C GLY A 263 21.48 -13.16 0.30
N VAL A 264 20.39 -13.86 -0.03
CA VAL A 264 19.75 -13.86 -1.36
C VAL A 264 18.23 -13.82 -1.24
N TYR A 265 17.56 -13.44 -2.31
CA TYR A 265 16.11 -13.55 -2.38
C TYR A 265 15.66 -15.01 -2.46
N ASN A 266 14.57 -15.33 -1.77
CA ASN A 266 13.92 -16.63 -1.93
C ASN A 266 13.28 -16.74 -3.33
N ASN A 267 12.89 -17.97 -3.70
CA ASN A 267 12.08 -18.16 -4.89
C ASN A 267 10.83 -17.30 -4.83
N GLU A 268 10.44 -16.80 -5.97
CA GLU A 268 9.27 -15.96 -6.12
C GLU A 268 7.99 -16.69 -5.66
N ILE A 269 7.17 -15.99 -4.92
CA ILE A 269 5.86 -16.46 -4.43
C ILE A 269 4.78 -15.70 -5.21
N LYS A 270 4.01 -16.42 -6.02
CA LYS A 270 2.84 -15.84 -6.68
C LYS A 270 1.77 -15.54 -5.65
N ILE A 271 1.36 -14.28 -5.53
CA ILE A 271 0.31 -13.87 -4.61
C ILE A 271 -1.04 -13.79 -5.31
N THR A 272 -2.08 -14.33 -4.67
CA THR A 272 -3.48 -14.25 -5.09
C THR A 272 -4.35 -13.45 -4.12
N GLY A 273 -3.78 -13.03 -3.00
CA GLY A 273 -4.45 -12.30 -1.95
C GLY A 273 -3.53 -11.30 -1.26
N ARG A 274 -3.20 -11.57 -0.01
CA ARG A 274 -2.33 -10.71 0.81
C ARG A 274 -1.14 -11.50 1.33
N LEU A 275 0.04 -10.93 1.20
CA LEU A 275 1.29 -11.45 1.77
C LEU A 275 1.86 -10.41 2.73
N ARG A 276 2.27 -10.83 3.95
CA ARG A 276 2.92 -9.92 4.87
C ARG A 276 4.33 -9.59 4.38
N SER A 277 4.66 -8.30 4.35
CA SER A 277 6.01 -7.84 4.04
C SER A 277 7.01 -8.35 5.08
N ARG A 278 8.16 -8.84 4.63
CA ARG A 278 9.24 -9.30 5.52
C ARG A 278 10.22 -8.17 5.85
N SER A 279 10.56 -7.36 4.85
CA SER A 279 11.45 -6.20 5.01
C SER A 279 10.76 -4.99 5.60
N GLY A 280 9.44 -4.89 5.42
CA GLY A 280 8.61 -3.77 5.78
C GLY A 280 8.34 -2.79 4.64
N TYR A 281 9.00 -2.90 3.49
CA TYR A 281 8.84 -2.01 2.35
C TYR A 281 9.02 -2.76 1.01
N LEU A 282 8.56 -2.14 -0.06
CA LEU A 282 8.55 -2.74 -1.39
C LEU A 282 9.72 -2.24 -2.24
N ARG A 283 10.16 -3.08 -3.16
CA ARG A 283 11.15 -2.78 -4.17
C ARG A 283 10.65 -3.30 -5.52
N PHE A 284 10.72 -2.44 -6.54
CA PHE A 284 10.37 -2.77 -7.92
C PHE A 284 11.59 -2.84 -8.84
N PHE A 285 12.71 -3.27 -8.28
CA PHE A 285 13.96 -3.56 -8.98
C PHE A 285 14.37 -5.00 -8.71
N ASP A 286 14.97 -5.62 -9.68
CA ASP A 286 15.60 -6.94 -9.52
C ASP A 286 16.96 -6.85 -8.80
N GLU A 287 17.67 -7.98 -8.73
CA GLU A 287 19.00 -8.03 -8.10
C GLU A 287 20.05 -7.27 -8.91
N ASP A 288 19.90 -7.16 -10.23
CA ASP A 288 20.79 -6.48 -11.15
C ASP A 288 20.53 -4.95 -11.19
N GLY A 289 19.46 -4.48 -10.54
CA GLY A 289 19.09 -3.07 -10.45
C GLY A 289 18.22 -2.59 -11.62
N GLU A 290 17.69 -3.52 -12.43
CA GLU A 290 16.75 -3.21 -13.48
C GLU A 290 15.33 -3.16 -12.95
N SER A 291 14.50 -2.26 -13.52
CA SER A 291 13.12 -2.10 -13.07
C SER A 291 12.26 -3.29 -13.50
N THR A 292 11.64 -3.97 -12.55
CA THR A 292 10.71 -5.07 -12.83
C THR A 292 9.46 -4.63 -13.59
N LEU A 293 9.21 -3.31 -13.72
CA LEU A 293 8.11 -2.72 -14.46
C LEU A 293 8.45 -2.48 -15.95
N ASP A 294 9.72 -2.58 -16.35
CA ASP A 294 10.12 -2.41 -17.76
C ASP A 294 9.74 -3.60 -18.63
N GLU A 295 9.50 -4.77 -18.02
CA GLU A 295 9.10 -6.00 -18.70
C GLU A 295 7.59 -6.11 -18.95
N LEU A 296 6.80 -5.06 -18.63
CA LEU A 296 5.35 -5.11 -18.79
C LEU A 296 4.94 -5.19 -20.26
N THR A 297 4.09 -6.15 -20.58
CA THR A 297 3.48 -6.30 -21.90
C THR A 297 2.23 -5.41 -21.99
N LEU A 298 2.34 -4.34 -22.77
CA LEU A 298 1.25 -3.41 -23.05
C LEU A 298 0.72 -3.63 -24.46
N VAL A 299 -0.60 -3.72 -24.60
CA VAL A 299 -1.29 -3.89 -25.89
C VAL A 299 -2.25 -2.72 -26.12
N ALA A 300 -2.21 -2.17 -27.33
CA ALA A 300 -3.08 -1.08 -27.72
C ALA A 300 -4.56 -1.54 -27.78
N GLU A 301 -5.48 -0.68 -27.37
CA GLU A 301 -6.92 -0.98 -27.42
C GLU A 301 -7.42 -1.16 -28.85
N SER A 302 -6.78 -0.53 -29.85
CA SER A 302 -7.06 -0.76 -31.28
C SER A 302 -6.73 -2.21 -31.68
N GLU A 303 -5.58 -2.74 -31.26
CA GLU A 303 -5.19 -4.12 -31.52
C GLU A 303 -6.15 -5.12 -30.86
N ARG A 304 -6.60 -4.83 -29.62
CA ARG A 304 -7.62 -5.63 -28.93
C ARG A 304 -8.94 -5.67 -29.71
N LYS A 305 -9.39 -4.54 -30.25
CA LYS A 305 -10.62 -4.46 -31.03
C LYS A 305 -10.51 -5.25 -32.34
N ASP A 306 -9.35 -5.19 -32.99
CA ASP A 306 -9.08 -5.94 -34.23
C ASP A 306 -9.07 -7.45 -33.96
N ILE A 307 -8.44 -7.89 -32.89
CA ILE A 307 -8.48 -9.30 -32.43
C ILE A 307 -9.91 -9.74 -32.17
N LEU A 308 -10.70 -8.96 -31.41
CA LEU A 308 -12.09 -9.27 -31.10
C LEU A 308 -12.99 -9.27 -32.33
N ALA A 309 -12.77 -8.36 -33.27
CA ALA A 309 -13.51 -8.31 -34.54
C ALA A 309 -13.21 -9.52 -35.40
N ASN A 310 -11.95 -9.91 -35.51
CA ASN A 310 -11.53 -11.12 -36.23
C ASN A 310 -12.07 -12.39 -35.56
N MET A 311 -12.12 -12.45 -34.22
CA MET A 311 -12.74 -13.54 -33.46
C MET A 311 -14.25 -13.65 -33.71
N GLY A 312 -14.94 -12.52 -33.89
CA GLY A 312 -16.37 -12.49 -34.19
C GLY A 312 -16.72 -13.18 -35.53
N ASN A 313 -15.77 -13.21 -36.45
CA ASN A 313 -15.92 -13.82 -37.77
C ASN A 313 -15.56 -15.30 -37.83
N ILE A 314 -14.86 -15.83 -36.80
CA ILE A 314 -14.48 -17.25 -36.72
C ILE A 314 -15.55 -17.97 -35.87
N LYS A 315 -16.38 -18.75 -36.51
CA LYS A 315 -17.27 -19.69 -35.82
C LYS A 315 -16.51 -20.99 -35.62
N THR A 316 -16.13 -21.26 -34.36
CA THR A 316 -15.46 -22.52 -34.03
C THR A 316 -16.35 -23.41 -33.17
N THR A 317 -16.27 -24.71 -33.37
CA THR A 317 -16.91 -25.73 -32.52
C THR A 317 -15.93 -26.84 -32.24
N SER A 318 -15.95 -27.37 -31.03
CA SER A 318 -15.12 -28.54 -30.67
C SER A 318 -15.97 -29.80 -30.72
N ARG A 319 -15.51 -30.78 -31.48
CA ARG A 319 -16.14 -32.09 -31.60
C ARG A 319 -15.04 -33.17 -31.58
N ASN A 320 -15.15 -34.10 -30.62
CA ASN A 320 -14.20 -35.20 -30.44
C ASN A 320 -12.72 -34.75 -30.26
N GLY A 321 -12.49 -33.63 -29.55
CA GLY A 321 -11.16 -33.15 -29.30
C GLY A 321 -10.51 -32.41 -30.50
N MET A 322 -11.22 -32.27 -31.62
CA MET A 322 -10.77 -31.42 -32.74
C MET A 322 -11.56 -30.11 -32.76
N VAL A 323 -10.87 -29.03 -33.06
CA VAL A 323 -11.48 -27.72 -33.31
C VAL A 323 -11.80 -27.60 -34.76
N TRP A 324 -13.03 -27.17 -35.08
CA TRP A 324 -13.53 -26.96 -36.41
C TRP A 324 -13.91 -25.50 -36.61
N GLU A 325 -13.57 -24.95 -37.73
CA GLU A 325 -13.98 -23.62 -38.14
C GLU A 325 -14.99 -23.63 -39.27
N GLN A 326 -15.86 -22.63 -39.29
CA GLN A 326 -16.84 -22.51 -40.38
C GLN A 326 -16.29 -21.56 -41.44
N VAL A 327 -15.89 -22.12 -42.60
CA VAL A 327 -15.40 -21.37 -43.77
C VAL A 327 -16.43 -21.59 -44.88
N ASP A 328 -16.95 -20.49 -45.42
CA ASP A 328 -17.95 -20.47 -46.52
C ASP A 328 -19.21 -21.33 -46.22
N GLY A 329 -19.64 -21.34 -44.93
CA GLY A 329 -20.79 -22.11 -44.48
C GLY A 329 -20.57 -23.63 -44.26
N GLN A 330 -19.36 -24.12 -44.54
CA GLN A 330 -18.97 -25.51 -44.27
C GLN A 330 -17.98 -25.59 -43.09
N TRP A 331 -18.13 -26.62 -42.24
CA TRP A 331 -17.24 -26.91 -41.13
C TRP A 331 -15.98 -27.63 -41.63
N LYS A 332 -14.79 -27.06 -41.42
CA LYS A 332 -13.48 -27.68 -41.73
C LYS A 332 -12.67 -27.81 -40.47
N PRO A 333 -11.82 -28.86 -40.34
CA PRO A 333 -10.91 -28.96 -39.23
C PRO A 333 -9.88 -27.80 -39.30
N THR A 334 -9.66 -27.18 -38.15
CA THR A 334 -8.77 -26.02 -38.03
C THR A 334 -7.30 -26.44 -38.10
N ASP A 335 -6.49 -25.66 -38.73
CA ASP A 335 -5.03 -25.91 -38.86
C ASP A 335 -4.34 -25.88 -37.49
N GLU A 336 -3.32 -26.74 -37.26
CA GLU A 336 -2.63 -26.86 -35.96
C GLU A 336 -2.09 -25.53 -35.45
N SER A 337 -1.66 -24.62 -36.36
CA SER A 337 -1.19 -23.28 -36.00
C SER A 337 -2.24 -22.38 -35.35
N ILE A 338 -3.52 -22.63 -35.65
CA ILE A 338 -4.67 -21.91 -35.09
C ILE A 338 -5.09 -22.57 -33.75
N ILE A 339 -4.94 -23.89 -33.63
CA ILE A 339 -5.20 -24.64 -32.40
C ILE A 339 -4.24 -24.17 -31.30
N GLU A 340 -2.96 -23.95 -31.60
CA GLU A 340 -1.98 -23.48 -30.66
C GLU A 340 -2.28 -22.05 -30.14
N LYS A 341 -2.77 -21.16 -31.05
CA LYS A 341 -3.27 -19.82 -30.66
C LYS A 341 -4.54 -19.89 -29.80
N ILE A 342 -5.44 -20.80 -30.09
CA ILE A 342 -6.69 -20.99 -29.36
C ILE A 342 -6.42 -21.55 -27.95
N GLN A 343 -5.46 -22.47 -27.80
CA GLN A 343 -5.10 -23.08 -26.52
C GLN A 343 -4.37 -22.10 -25.57
N ASN A 344 -3.69 -21.11 -26.14
CA ASN A 344 -2.96 -20.10 -25.38
C ASN A 344 -3.79 -18.85 -25.06
N ASP A 345 -5.01 -18.72 -25.60
CA ASP A 345 -5.87 -17.56 -25.39
C ASP A 345 -7.16 -17.95 -24.69
N GLU A 346 -7.29 -17.61 -23.40
CA GLU A 346 -8.48 -17.91 -22.56
C GLU A 346 -9.78 -17.34 -23.13
N VAL A 347 -9.72 -16.26 -23.90
CA VAL A 347 -10.91 -15.65 -24.54
C VAL A 347 -11.48 -16.59 -25.60
N TYR A 348 -10.66 -17.36 -26.29
CA TYR A 348 -11.09 -18.40 -27.21
C TYR A 348 -11.74 -19.56 -26.47
N THR A 349 -11.16 -20.00 -25.37
CA THR A 349 -11.68 -21.13 -24.55
C THR A 349 -13.05 -20.83 -23.97
N GLN A 350 -13.28 -19.62 -23.44
CA GLN A 350 -14.58 -19.22 -22.90
C GLN A 350 -15.69 -19.13 -23.98
N LYS A 351 -15.37 -18.69 -25.20
CA LYS A 351 -16.37 -18.67 -26.30
C LYS A 351 -16.68 -20.05 -26.83
N ALA A 352 -15.73 -20.95 -26.91
CA ALA A 352 -15.93 -22.34 -27.28
C ALA A 352 -16.85 -23.08 -26.29
N ASP A 353 -16.64 -22.86 -24.99
CA ASP A 353 -17.47 -23.43 -23.92
C ASP A 353 -18.91 -22.89 -23.93
N MET A 354 -19.09 -21.59 -24.18
CA MET A 354 -20.43 -21.00 -24.29
C MET A 354 -21.21 -21.46 -25.53
N GLN A 355 -20.55 -21.81 -26.62
CA GLN A 355 -21.21 -22.35 -27.80
C GLN A 355 -21.55 -23.85 -27.64
N SER A 356 -20.72 -24.62 -26.93
CA SER A 356 -21.00 -26.02 -26.60
C SER A 356 -22.21 -26.18 -25.68
N LEU A 357 -22.45 -25.20 -24.79
CA LEU A 357 -23.65 -25.14 -23.91
C LEU A 357 -24.96 -24.77 -24.63
N LYS A 358 -24.91 -24.15 -25.81
CA LYS A 358 -26.10 -23.80 -26.62
C LYS A 358 -26.51 -24.88 -27.59
N MET A 359 -25.72 -25.94 -27.71
CA MET A 359 -26.04 -27.09 -28.59
C MET A 359 -26.50 -28.34 -27.83
N LYS A 360 -26.75 -28.25 -26.53
CA LYS A 360 -27.49 -29.21 -25.74
C LYS A 360 -28.93 -28.71 -25.55
#